data_fc39f29060f0376ec4ed8511dd327775
#
_entry.id   fc39f29060f0376ec4ed8511dd327775
#
_cell.length_a   1.000
_cell.length_b   1.000
_cell.length_c   1.000
_cell.angle_alpha   90.00
_cell.angle_beta   90.00
_cell.angle_gamma   90.00
#
_symmetry.space_group_name_H-M   'P 1'
#
loop_
_entity.id
_entity.type
_entity.pdbx_description
1 polymer ?
#
loop_
_entity_poly.entity_id
_entity_poly.type
_entity_poly.pdbx_seq_one_letter_code
_entity_poly.pdbx_strand_id
1 'polypeptide(L)'
;MTKVCTKVTIIAALVLSWSFSGRPAFAGEVIDRIIATVNGHIILQSDWNTALRYEGLLSARSLSDFTEEDRRAVLDRLIDQELLVEQMKSALIKHASEEEAVAQVAQTRQLYPDAATDDGWKLVLAKFGLTEKALVAHVQEQLDLMRLVDAHLRPTVQIDSKTIEAYYRDQFVPQLKQSGAGEVPLQEVSAKIRELLTEEKVSELMVSWLHSLRSESKLSVPGAPEPTAEGVQTR
;
A
#
# COMPACT_ATOMS: atom_id res chain seq x y z
N MET A 1 -49.31 -76.99 -5.26
CA MET A 1 -49.74 -75.89 -4.37
C MET A 1 -48.47 -75.23 -3.84
N THR A 2 -47.92 -74.21 -4.47
CA THR A 2 -46.80 -73.33 -3.96
C THR A 2 -46.44 -72.32 -5.04
N LYS A 3 -47.09 -71.21 -5.17
CA LYS A 3 -46.72 -70.09 -6.05
C LYS A 3 -47.43 -68.80 -5.62
N VAL A 4 -47.25 -68.31 -4.40
CA VAL A 4 -47.82 -67.04 -4.02
C VAL A 4 -46.93 -66.26 -3.00
N CYS A 5 -45.66 -66.50 -2.87
CA CYS A 5 -44.86 -65.84 -1.82
C CYS A 5 -43.66 -64.99 -2.32
N THR A 6 -43.59 -64.65 -3.62
CA THR A 6 -42.37 -64.00 -4.16
C THR A 6 -42.63 -62.59 -4.72
N LYS A 7 -43.80 -61.97 -4.55
CA LYS A 7 -44.13 -60.67 -5.12
C LYS A 7 -44.28 -59.52 -4.10
N VAL A 8 -44.15 -59.77 -2.82
CA VAL A 8 -44.32 -58.72 -1.79
C VAL A 8 -43.01 -58.10 -1.32
N THR A 9 -41.86 -58.74 -1.56
CA THR A 9 -40.56 -58.33 -1.04
C THR A 9 -39.83 -57.30 -1.93
N ILE A 10 -40.27 -56.97 -3.11
CA ILE A 10 -39.61 -56.06 -4.07
C ILE A 10 -40.13 -54.61 -3.96
N ILE A 11 -41.28 -54.35 -3.35
CA ILE A 11 -41.87 -53.00 -3.26
C ILE A 11 -41.33 -52.23 -2.06
N ALA A 12 -40.76 -52.88 -1.02
CA ALA A 12 -40.24 -52.21 0.18
C ALA A 12 -38.83 -51.60 0.00
N ALA A 13 -38.08 -51.95 -1.07
CA ALA A 13 -36.72 -51.48 -1.30
C ALA A 13 -36.62 -50.18 -2.12
N LEU A 14 -37.73 -49.67 -2.69
CA LEU A 14 -37.73 -48.57 -3.64
C LEU A 14 -38.17 -47.19 -3.04
N VAL A 15 -38.46 -47.12 -1.75
CA VAL A 15 -38.97 -45.92 -1.08
C VAL A 15 -37.92 -45.24 -0.18
N LEU A 16 -36.71 -45.81 -0.01
CA LEU A 16 -35.71 -45.32 0.93
C LEU A 16 -34.57 -44.49 0.30
N SER A 17 -34.67 -44.13 -1.00
CA SER A 17 -33.59 -43.44 -1.74
C SER A 17 -33.89 -41.98 -2.15
N TRP A 18 -34.90 -41.33 -1.55
CA TRP A 18 -35.25 -39.96 -1.95
C TRP A 18 -35.29 -38.95 -0.80
N SER A 19 -34.28 -38.94 0.06
CA SER A 19 -34.13 -37.93 1.08
C SER A 19 -32.73 -37.39 1.18
N PHE A 20 -32.01 -37.31 0.07
CA PHE A 20 -30.80 -36.46 0.00
C PHE A 20 -31.21 -35.13 -0.66
N SER A 21 -32.10 -34.40 0.01
CA SER A 21 -32.32 -32.99 -0.30
C SER A 21 -31.03 -32.25 0.07
N GLY A 22 -30.11 -32.12 -0.90
CA GLY A 22 -28.99 -31.21 -0.80
C GLY A 22 -29.55 -29.81 -0.47
N ARG A 23 -29.37 -29.36 0.76
CA ARG A 23 -29.58 -27.96 1.13
C ARG A 23 -28.66 -27.16 0.21
N PRO A 24 -29.18 -26.21 -0.58
CA PRO A 24 -28.32 -25.25 -1.23
C PRO A 24 -27.51 -24.59 -0.10
N ALA A 25 -26.20 -24.83 -0.08
CA ALA A 25 -25.30 -24.00 0.67
C ALA A 25 -25.45 -22.60 0.03
N PHE A 26 -26.24 -21.73 0.65
CA PHE A 26 -26.13 -20.31 0.39
C PHE A 26 -24.67 -19.97 0.72
N ALA A 27 -23.84 -19.88 -0.31
CA ALA A 27 -22.59 -19.16 -0.20
C ALA A 27 -23.02 -17.75 0.25
N GLY A 28 -22.87 -17.46 1.55
CA GLY A 28 -23.19 -16.16 2.09
C GLY A 28 -22.43 -15.15 1.24
N GLU A 29 -23.17 -14.21 0.66
CA GLU A 29 -22.57 -13.09 -0.05
C GLU A 29 -21.60 -12.44 0.94
N VAL A 30 -20.30 -12.51 0.64
CA VAL A 30 -19.29 -11.87 1.48
C VAL A 30 -19.46 -10.37 1.28
N ILE A 31 -20.27 -9.76 2.15
CA ILE A 31 -20.42 -8.30 2.18
C ILE A 31 -19.06 -7.75 2.68
N ASP A 32 -18.38 -7.04 1.79
CA ASP A 32 -17.11 -6.41 2.13
C ASP A 32 -17.34 -5.31 3.18
N ARG A 33 -16.49 -5.27 4.20
CA ARG A 33 -16.68 -4.37 5.34
C ARG A 33 -16.05 -3.01 5.07
N ILE A 34 -16.76 -1.94 5.33
CA ILE A 34 -16.21 -0.58 5.34
C ILE A 34 -15.28 -0.46 6.56
N ILE A 35 -14.02 -0.10 6.33
CA ILE A 35 -13.02 0.10 7.39
C ILE A 35 -12.64 1.57 7.57
N ALA A 36 -12.80 2.40 6.53
CA ALA A 36 -12.65 3.84 6.63
C ALA A 36 -13.46 4.55 5.56
N THR A 37 -13.74 5.83 5.76
CA THR A 37 -14.25 6.74 4.74
C THR A 37 -13.44 8.03 4.74
N VAL A 38 -13.12 8.55 3.56
CA VAL A 38 -12.31 9.75 3.32
C VAL A 38 -13.10 10.66 2.38
N ASN A 39 -13.63 11.79 2.87
CA ASN A 39 -14.46 12.71 2.05
C ASN A 39 -15.61 12.05 1.28
N GLY A 40 -16.16 10.94 1.83
CA GLY A 40 -17.19 10.12 1.18
C GLY A 40 -16.65 8.99 0.30
N HIS A 41 -15.37 8.91 0.02
CA HIS A 41 -14.73 7.74 -0.54
C HIS A 41 -14.67 6.61 0.50
N ILE A 42 -15.03 5.41 0.09
CA ILE A 42 -15.12 4.23 0.97
C ILE A 42 -13.86 3.38 0.80
N ILE A 43 -13.18 3.07 1.89
CA ILE A 43 -12.10 2.09 1.95
C ILE A 43 -12.67 0.79 2.53
N LEU A 44 -12.54 -0.29 1.78
CA LEU A 44 -13.06 -1.60 2.14
C LEU A 44 -11.97 -2.48 2.79
N GLN A 45 -12.42 -3.53 3.47
CA GLN A 45 -11.52 -4.54 4.04
C GLN A 45 -10.68 -5.23 2.95
N SER A 46 -11.24 -5.43 1.76
CA SER A 46 -10.53 -5.98 0.60
C SER A 46 -9.41 -5.07 0.11
N ASP A 47 -9.61 -3.74 0.13
CA ASP A 47 -8.59 -2.75 -0.25
C ASP A 47 -7.42 -2.79 0.72
N TRP A 48 -7.72 -2.80 2.02
CA TRP A 48 -6.70 -2.93 3.05
C TRP A 48 -5.93 -4.25 2.97
N ASN A 49 -6.63 -5.37 2.76
CA ASN A 49 -5.97 -6.67 2.57
C ASN A 49 -5.07 -6.66 1.33
N THR A 50 -5.47 -5.98 0.26
CA THR A 50 -4.68 -5.83 -0.95
C THR A 50 -3.44 -4.96 -0.71
N ALA A 51 -3.59 -3.85 0.01
CA ALA A 51 -2.47 -3.01 0.41
C ALA A 51 -1.45 -3.76 1.28
N LEU A 52 -1.92 -4.59 2.24
CA LEU A 52 -1.05 -5.46 3.04
C LEU A 52 -0.26 -6.45 2.17
N ARG A 53 -0.87 -7.00 1.11
CA ARG A 53 -0.19 -7.90 0.16
C ARG A 53 0.91 -7.17 -0.62
N TYR A 54 0.64 -5.96 -1.10
CA TYR A 54 1.66 -5.14 -1.76
C TYR A 54 2.80 -4.79 -0.79
N GLU A 55 2.48 -4.36 0.42
CA GLU A 55 3.48 -4.06 1.44
C GLU A 55 4.36 -5.28 1.75
N GLY A 56 3.75 -6.47 1.92
CA GLY A 56 4.48 -7.71 2.13
C GLY A 56 5.42 -8.06 0.98
N LEU A 57 4.95 -7.90 -0.26
CA LEU A 57 5.75 -8.12 -1.46
C LEU A 57 6.92 -7.12 -1.54
N LEU A 58 6.65 -5.82 -1.35
CA LEU A 58 7.66 -4.77 -1.50
C LEU A 58 8.72 -4.80 -0.39
N SER A 59 8.36 -5.24 0.81
CA SER A 59 9.27 -5.38 1.96
C SER A 59 9.89 -6.77 2.10
N ALA A 60 9.57 -7.71 1.21
CA ALA A 60 9.94 -9.13 1.27
C ALA A 60 9.59 -9.77 2.63
N ARG A 61 8.46 -9.37 3.24
CA ARG A 61 7.95 -9.88 4.52
C ARG A 61 6.73 -10.77 4.32
N SER A 62 6.63 -11.86 5.10
CA SER A 62 5.40 -12.66 5.14
C SER A 62 4.24 -11.85 5.77
N LEU A 63 3.02 -12.05 5.28
CA LEU A 63 1.82 -11.41 5.86
C LEU A 63 1.56 -11.84 7.32
N SER A 64 2.08 -13.01 7.73
CA SER A 64 2.03 -13.49 9.13
C SER A 64 2.91 -12.68 10.08
N ASP A 65 3.93 -12.00 9.56
CA ASP A 65 4.92 -11.27 10.35
C ASP A 65 4.50 -9.81 10.62
N PHE A 66 3.33 -9.41 10.06
CA PHE A 66 2.78 -8.09 10.29
C PHE A 66 2.08 -8.03 11.64
N THR A 67 2.56 -7.14 12.50
CA THR A 67 1.93 -6.81 13.78
C THR A 67 0.64 -6.01 13.56
N GLU A 68 -0.16 -5.82 14.61
CA GLU A 68 -1.32 -4.93 14.55
C GLU A 68 -0.92 -3.47 14.27
N GLU A 69 0.24 -3.05 14.74
CA GLU A 69 0.80 -1.72 14.47
C GLU A 69 1.17 -1.58 12.99
N ASP A 70 1.86 -2.57 12.40
CA ASP A 70 2.15 -2.59 10.96
C ASP A 70 0.86 -2.50 10.13
N ARG A 71 -0.18 -3.27 10.53
CA ARG A 71 -1.47 -3.27 9.84
C ARG A 71 -2.17 -1.92 9.90
N ARG A 72 -2.14 -1.27 11.08
CA ARG A 72 -2.66 0.11 11.23
C ARG A 72 -1.90 1.10 10.37
N ALA A 73 -0.57 1.02 10.35
CA ALA A 73 0.26 1.87 9.50
C ALA A 73 -0.07 1.72 8.00
N VAL A 74 -0.42 0.50 7.54
CA VAL A 74 -0.90 0.28 6.16
C VAL A 74 -2.26 0.96 5.93
N LEU A 75 -3.19 0.90 6.90
CA LEU A 75 -4.48 1.58 6.79
C LEU A 75 -4.30 3.11 6.76
N ASP A 76 -3.43 3.64 7.61
CA ASP A 76 -3.11 5.08 7.62
C ASP A 76 -2.52 5.54 6.28
N ARG A 77 -1.65 4.72 5.66
CA ARG A 77 -1.13 5.02 4.31
C ARG A 77 -2.21 4.97 3.23
N LEU A 78 -3.18 4.05 3.32
CA LEU A 78 -4.32 4.04 2.39
C LEU A 78 -5.17 5.31 2.51
N ILE A 79 -5.41 5.79 3.74
CA ILE A 79 -6.14 7.04 3.98
C ILE A 79 -5.36 8.22 3.36
N ASP A 80 -4.04 8.28 3.58
CA ASP A 80 -3.18 9.33 2.98
C ASP A 80 -3.18 9.25 1.46
N GLN A 81 -3.13 8.05 0.90
CA GLN A 81 -3.21 7.82 -0.54
C GLN A 81 -4.51 8.36 -1.13
N GLU A 82 -5.67 8.10 -0.50
CA GLU A 82 -6.96 8.65 -0.95
C GLU A 82 -6.98 10.18 -0.92
N LEU A 83 -6.41 10.79 0.11
CA LEU A 83 -6.28 12.25 0.18
C LEU A 83 -5.43 12.82 -0.95
N LEU A 84 -4.32 12.16 -1.29
CA LEU A 84 -3.45 12.57 -2.41
C LEU A 84 -4.11 12.33 -3.76
N VAL A 85 -4.83 11.21 -3.95
CA VAL A 85 -5.61 10.94 -5.16
C VAL A 85 -6.66 12.02 -5.40
N GLU A 86 -7.28 12.54 -4.35
CA GLU A 86 -8.21 13.66 -4.46
C GLU A 86 -7.51 14.94 -4.97
N GLN A 87 -6.31 15.25 -4.48
CA GLN A 87 -5.51 16.37 -4.96
C GLN A 87 -5.07 16.19 -6.42
N MET A 88 -4.80 14.94 -6.83
CA MET A 88 -4.37 14.62 -8.18
C MET A 88 -5.44 14.95 -9.23
N LYS A 89 -6.73 14.92 -8.89
CA LYS A 89 -7.85 15.27 -9.81
C LYS A 89 -7.76 16.70 -10.36
N SER A 90 -7.13 17.61 -9.64
CA SER A 90 -6.96 19.02 -10.00
C SER A 90 -5.54 19.38 -10.45
N ALA A 91 -4.59 18.46 -10.33
CA ALA A 91 -3.19 18.70 -10.63
C ALA A 91 -2.85 18.40 -12.08
N LEU A 92 -2.01 19.23 -12.68
CA LEU A 92 -1.43 19.00 -14.00
C LEU A 92 -0.09 18.27 -13.82
N ILE A 93 -0.12 16.95 -13.72
CA ILE A 93 1.08 16.12 -13.65
C ILE A 93 1.23 15.28 -14.91
N LYS A 94 2.48 14.95 -15.24
CA LYS A 94 2.77 13.94 -16.25
C LYS A 94 2.64 12.57 -15.61
N HIS A 95 1.71 11.74 -16.07
CA HIS A 95 1.54 10.38 -15.57
C HIS A 95 2.76 9.50 -15.87
N ALA A 96 3.01 8.55 -14.98
CA ALA A 96 4.03 7.53 -15.17
C ALA A 96 3.65 6.61 -16.35
N SER A 97 4.64 6.20 -17.11
CA SER A 97 4.40 5.23 -18.19
C SER A 97 4.40 3.80 -17.63
N GLU A 98 3.83 2.87 -18.39
CA GLU A 98 3.87 1.44 -18.03
C GLU A 98 5.32 0.92 -17.98
N GLU A 99 6.20 1.41 -18.88
CA GLU A 99 7.61 1.03 -18.92
C GLU A 99 8.35 1.43 -17.63
N GLU A 100 8.06 2.61 -17.10
CA GLU A 100 8.63 3.07 -15.83
C GLU A 100 8.16 2.17 -14.66
N ALA A 101 6.88 1.81 -14.64
CA ALA A 101 6.34 0.91 -13.63
C ALA A 101 6.94 -0.51 -13.76
N VAL A 102 7.07 -1.04 -14.96
CA VAL A 102 7.72 -2.34 -15.24
C VAL A 102 9.18 -2.32 -14.78
N ALA A 103 9.93 -1.24 -15.03
CA ALA A 103 11.30 -1.11 -14.55
C ALA A 103 11.38 -1.14 -13.01
N GLN A 104 10.45 -0.51 -12.32
CA GLN A 104 10.37 -0.54 -10.86
C GLN A 104 9.98 -1.93 -10.32
N VAL A 105 9.04 -2.62 -10.99
CA VAL A 105 8.68 -4.02 -10.67
C VAL A 105 9.89 -4.94 -10.84
N ALA A 106 10.73 -4.72 -11.86
CA ALA A 106 11.95 -5.49 -12.07
C ALA A 106 12.94 -5.33 -10.90
N GLN A 107 13.02 -4.16 -10.26
CA GLN A 107 13.82 -3.96 -9.05
C GLN A 107 13.24 -4.73 -7.86
N THR A 108 11.93 -4.71 -7.67
CA THR A 108 11.26 -5.50 -6.64
C THR A 108 11.51 -6.99 -6.82
N ARG A 109 11.48 -7.49 -8.07
CA ARG A 109 11.76 -8.89 -8.40
C ARG A 109 13.16 -9.33 -7.93
N GLN A 110 14.15 -8.43 -7.93
CA GLN A 110 15.52 -8.72 -7.47
C GLN A 110 15.61 -9.01 -5.97
N LEU A 111 14.62 -8.63 -5.17
CA LEU A 111 14.57 -8.95 -3.73
C LEU A 111 14.30 -10.45 -3.48
N TYR A 112 13.89 -11.18 -4.52
CA TYR A 112 13.49 -12.59 -4.43
C TYR A 112 14.42 -13.49 -5.21
N PRO A 113 15.29 -14.28 -4.55
CA PRO A 113 16.19 -15.22 -5.25
C PRO A 113 15.45 -16.22 -6.14
N ASP A 114 14.24 -16.66 -5.71
CA ASP A 114 13.42 -17.62 -6.45
C ASP A 114 12.75 -17.01 -7.70
N ALA A 115 12.78 -15.69 -7.86
CA ALA A 115 12.17 -14.97 -8.97
C ALA A 115 13.08 -14.80 -10.20
N ALA A 116 14.20 -15.51 -10.27
CA ALA A 116 15.15 -15.42 -11.39
C ALA A 116 14.50 -15.84 -12.73
N THR A 117 13.54 -16.76 -12.71
CA THR A 117 12.74 -17.16 -13.88
C THR A 117 11.35 -16.54 -13.83
N ASP A 118 10.67 -16.44 -14.98
CA ASP A 118 9.30 -15.91 -15.04
C ASP A 118 8.30 -16.79 -14.27
N ASP A 119 8.48 -18.09 -14.29
CA ASP A 119 7.62 -19.00 -13.53
C ASP A 119 7.90 -18.88 -12.02
N GLY A 120 9.18 -18.69 -11.62
CA GLY A 120 9.53 -18.38 -10.23
C GLY A 120 8.89 -17.08 -9.77
N TRP A 121 8.94 -16.03 -10.59
CA TRP A 121 8.29 -14.76 -10.28
C TRP A 121 6.77 -14.90 -10.11
N LYS A 122 6.10 -15.62 -11.02
CA LYS A 122 4.66 -15.91 -10.89
C LYS A 122 4.33 -16.63 -9.58
N LEU A 123 5.18 -17.58 -9.16
CA LEU A 123 5.00 -18.28 -7.88
C LEU A 123 5.17 -17.34 -6.68
N VAL A 124 6.14 -16.41 -6.73
CA VAL A 124 6.30 -15.38 -5.70
C VAL A 124 5.06 -14.51 -5.61
N LEU A 125 4.57 -13.98 -6.73
CA LEU A 125 3.35 -13.17 -6.76
C LEU A 125 2.13 -13.94 -6.23
N ALA A 126 2.00 -15.21 -6.61
CA ALA A 126 0.89 -16.06 -6.15
C ALA A 126 0.89 -16.27 -4.64
N LYS A 127 2.05 -16.31 -3.96
CA LYS A 127 2.14 -16.37 -2.47
C LYS A 127 1.45 -15.18 -1.82
N PHE A 128 1.49 -14.01 -2.46
CA PHE A 128 0.81 -12.80 -1.99
C PHE A 128 -0.58 -12.63 -2.60
N GLY A 129 -1.04 -13.56 -3.46
CA GLY A 129 -2.32 -13.46 -4.17
C GLY A 129 -2.37 -12.28 -5.14
N LEU A 130 -1.23 -11.93 -5.74
CA LEU A 130 -1.06 -10.84 -6.70
C LEU A 130 -0.80 -11.37 -8.11
N THR A 131 -1.07 -10.54 -9.11
CA THR A 131 -0.66 -10.76 -10.51
C THR A 131 0.31 -9.66 -10.93
N GLU A 132 1.18 -9.95 -11.90
CA GLU A 132 2.14 -8.96 -12.40
C GLU A 132 1.44 -7.72 -12.97
N LYS A 133 0.35 -7.92 -13.72
CA LYS A 133 -0.47 -6.82 -14.25
C LYS A 133 -1.00 -5.91 -13.13
N ALA A 134 -1.52 -6.48 -12.04
CA ALA A 134 -2.02 -5.71 -10.92
C ALA A 134 -0.89 -4.97 -10.18
N LEU A 135 0.28 -5.61 -10.06
CA LEU A 135 1.46 -4.99 -9.46
C LEU A 135 1.97 -3.81 -10.30
N VAL A 136 2.07 -3.96 -11.63
CA VAL A 136 2.48 -2.87 -12.53
C VAL A 136 1.52 -1.70 -12.42
N ALA A 137 0.20 -1.94 -12.45
CA ALA A 137 -0.80 -0.88 -12.31
C ALA A 137 -0.69 -0.16 -10.95
N HIS A 138 -0.50 -0.91 -9.86
CA HIS A 138 -0.29 -0.34 -8.52
C HIS A 138 0.98 0.52 -8.46
N VAL A 139 2.10 0.02 -8.98
CA VAL A 139 3.36 0.77 -9.02
C VAL A 139 3.22 2.04 -9.86
N GLN A 140 2.51 1.98 -10.98
CA GLN A 140 2.25 3.16 -11.82
C GLN A 140 1.48 4.23 -11.05
N GLU A 141 0.45 3.84 -10.30
CA GLU A 141 -0.30 4.75 -9.42
C GLU A 141 0.59 5.36 -8.33
N GLN A 142 1.46 4.57 -7.69
CA GLN A 142 2.42 5.08 -6.70
C GLN A 142 3.40 6.09 -7.31
N LEU A 143 3.89 5.84 -8.53
CA LEU A 143 4.75 6.79 -9.25
C LEU A 143 4.01 8.10 -9.56
N ASP A 144 2.73 8.05 -9.90
CA ASP A 144 1.91 9.26 -10.12
C ASP A 144 1.74 10.07 -8.84
N LEU A 145 1.50 9.41 -7.70
CA LEU A 145 1.42 10.08 -6.40
C LEU A 145 2.76 10.73 -6.01
N MET A 146 3.89 10.05 -6.26
CA MET A 146 5.22 10.63 -6.03
C MET A 146 5.43 11.87 -6.89
N ARG A 147 5.01 11.85 -8.16
CA ARG A 147 5.08 13.00 -9.06
C ARG A 147 4.19 14.16 -8.62
N LEU A 148 3.01 13.87 -8.08
CA LEU A 148 2.14 14.87 -7.49
C LEU A 148 2.84 15.58 -6.32
N VAL A 149 3.39 14.80 -5.38
CA VAL A 149 4.11 15.32 -4.20
C VAL A 149 5.29 16.18 -4.64
N ASP A 150 6.09 15.68 -5.58
CA ASP A 150 7.25 16.40 -6.09
C ASP A 150 6.84 17.70 -6.81
N ALA A 151 5.86 17.66 -7.68
CA ALA A 151 5.37 18.84 -8.39
C ALA A 151 4.74 19.89 -7.46
N HIS A 152 4.12 19.47 -6.35
CA HIS A 152 3.49 20.37 -5.39
C HIS A 152 4.48 20.99 -4.42
N LEU A 153 5.43 20.21 -3.90
CA LEU A 153 6.29 20.62 -2.78
C LEU A 153 7.67 21.10 -3.22
N ARG A 154 8.33 20.42 -4.18
CA ARG A 154 9.71 20.75 -4.59
C ARG A 154 9.90 22.23 -5.00
N PRO A 155 8.97 22.88 -5.74
CA PRO A 155 9.14 24.31 -6.11
C PRO A 155 9.13 25.26 -4.91
N THR A 156 8.62 24.84 -3.74
CA THR A 156 8.57 25.65 -2.53
C THR A 156 9.86 25.56 -1.72
N VAL A 157 10.74 24.59 -2.01
CA VAL A 157 11.97 24.33 -1.27
C VAL A 157 13.11 25.20 -1.80
N GLN A 158 13.77 25.91 -0.90
CA GLN A 158 14.96 26.71 -1.18
C GLN A 158 16.08 26.29 -0.24
N ILE A 159 17.18 25.79 -0.79
CA ILE A 159 18.39 25.43 -0.03
C ILE A 159 19.49 26.44 -0.35
N ASP A 160 19.87 27.25 0.62
CA ASP A 160 20.91 28.23 0.47
C ASP A 160 22.33 27.62 0.59
N SER A 161 23.34 28.39 0.17
CA SER A 161 24.74 27.92 0.16
C SER A 161 25.27 27.70 1.61
N LYS A 162 24.80 28.44 2.58
CA LYS A 162 25.23 28.27 3.99
C LYS A 162 24.76 26.94 4.56
N THR A 163 23.54 26.52 4.22
CA THR A 163 22.99 25.23 4.62
C THR A 163 23.80 24.08 3.99
N ILE A 164 24.19 24.22 2.72
CA ILE A 164 25.05 23.24 2.02
C ILE A 164 26.44 23.16 2.68
N GLU A 165 27.06 24.29 2.98
CA GLU A 165 28.36 24.36 3.65
C GLU A 165 28.32 23.76 5.06
N ALA A 166 27.25 24.03 5.81
CA ALA A 166 27.04 23.47 7.13
C ALA A 166 26.91 21.94 7.08
N TYR A 167 26.06 21.42 6.18
CA TYR A 167 25.92 19.97 5.98
C TYR A 167 27.24 19.30 5.58
N TYR A 168 27.97 19.91 4.64
CA TYR A 168 29.27 19.39 4.21
C TYR A 168 30.26 19.29 5.37
N ARG A 169 30.38 20.34 6.18
CA ARG A 169 31.31 20.41 7.32
C ARG A 169 30.91 19.46 8.45
N ASP A 170 29.62 19.47 8.81
CA ASP A 170 29.14 18.91 10.07
C ASP A 170 28.66 17.46 9.93
N GLN A 171 28.34 17.02 8.69
CA GLN A 171 27.85 15.66 8.43
C GLN A 171 28.68 14.94 7.38
N PHE A 172 28.87 15.51 6.19
CA PHE A 172 29.50 14.82 5.07
C PHE A 172 30.98 14.48 5.33
N VAL A 173 31.80 15.47 5.74
CA VAL A 173 33.24 15.26 6.02
C VAL A 173 33.48 14.27 7.16
N PRO A 174 32.74 14.31 8.29
CA PRO A 174 32.88 13.28 9.33
C PRO A 174 32.54 11.88 8.86
N GLN A 175 31.50 11.70 8.03
CA GLN A 175 31.12 10.39 7.46
C GLN A 175 32.19 9.86 6.51
N LEU A 176 32.77 10.72 5.65
CA LEU A 176 33.90 10.34 4.79
C LEU A 176 35.09 9.85 5.60
N LYS A 177 35.45 10.56 6.67
CA LYS A 177 36.58 10.14 7.55
C LYS A 177 36.31 8.80 8.23
N GLN A 178 35.07 8.56 8.67
CA GLN A 178 34.69 7.28 9.28
C GLN A 178 34.73 6.09 8.29
N SER A 179 34.38 6.35 7.02
CA SER A 179 34.43 5.31 5.97
C SER A 179 35.84 5.05 5.40
N GLY A 180 36.84 5.84 5.82
CA GLY A 180 38.21 5.77 5.29
C GLY A 180 38.35 6.31 3.86
N ALA A 181 37.33 6.99 3.34
CA ALA A 181 37.37 7.63 2.04
C ALA A 181 38.22 8.91 2.07
N GLY A 182 38.82 9.25 0.93
CA GLY A 182 39.59 10.49 0.77
C GLY A 182 38.71 11.73 0.83
N GLU A 183 39.32 12.88 1.11
CA GLU A 183 38.61 14.16 1.09
C GLU A 183 38.08 14.48 -0.31
N VAL A 184 36.81 14.85 -0.39
CA VAL A 184 36.14 15.30 -1.61
C VAL A 184 35.81 16.77 -1.47
N PRO A 185 36.27 17.67 -2.35
CA PRO A 185 36.00 19.11 -2.27
C PRO A 185 34.50 19.41 -2.33
N LEU A 186 34.06 20.45 -1.58
CA LEU A 186 32.66 20.89 -1.54
C LEU A 186 32.10 21.15 -2.96
N GLN A 187 32.88 21.73 -3.86
CA GLN A 187 32.45 22.02 -5.22
C GLN A 187 31.99 20.81 -5.99
N GLU A 188 32.59 19.64 -5.77
CA GLU A 188 32.25 18.39 -6.44
C GLU A 188 30.96 17.77 -5.92
N VAL A 189 30.62 18.01 -4.65
CA VAL A 189 29.47 17.37 -3.99
C VAL A 189 28.32 18.35 -3.69
N SER A 190 28.53 19.67 -3.86
CA SER A 190 27.52 20.68 -3.52
C SER A 190 26.17 20.48 -4.19
N ALA A 191 26.13 20.04 -5.45
CA ALA A 191 24.89 19.75 -6.17
C ALA A 191 24.17 18.52 -5.57
N LYS A 192 24.92 17.47 -5.19
CA LYS A 192 24.35 16.27 -4.55
C LYS A 192 23.85 16.58 -3.15
N ILE A 193 24.58 17.37 -2.38
CA ILE A 193 24.15 17.80 -1.04
C ILE A 193 22.88 18.65 -1.15
N ARG A 194 22.80 19.56 -2.13
CA ARG A 194 21.57 20.35 -2.35
C ARG A 194 20.40 19.44 -2.67
N GLU A 195 20.56 18.47 -3.55
CA GLU A 195 19.50 17.54 -3.90
C GLU A 195 19.04 16.74 -2.68
N LEU A 196 19.97 16.17 -1.90
CA LEU A 196 19.67 15.44 -0.67
C LEU A 196 18.86 16.30 0.29
N LEU A 197 19.32 17.54 0.58
CA LEU A 197 18.62 18.46 1.48
C LEU A 197 17.25 18.88 0.93
N THR A 198 17.11 18.97 -0.40
CA THR A 198 15.81 19.21 -1.04
C THR A 198 14.86 18.06 -0.81
N GLU A 199 15.32 16.81 -0.99
CA GLU A 199 14.50 15.60 -0.77
C GLU A 199 14.11 15.47 0.72
N GLU A 200 15.03 15.70 1.66
CA GLU A 200 14.72 15.74 3.08
C GLU A 200 13.64 16.79 3.39
N LYS A 201 13.77 18.00 2.81
CA LYS A 201 12.80 19.06 3.02
C LYS A 201 11.43 18.77 2.40
N VAL A 202 11.41 18.17 1.21
CA VAL A 202 10.15 17.69 0.58
C VAL A 202 9.48 16.67 1.48
N SER A 203 10.24 15.73 2.06
CA SER A 203 9.69 14.71 2.97
C SER A 203 9.08 15.34 4.24
N GLU A 204 9.75 16.33 4.84
CA GLU A 204 9.19 17.08 5.98
C GLU A 204 7.89 17.82 5.62
N LEU A 205 7.90 18.50 4.47
CA LEU A 205 6.73 19.23 3.98
C LEU A 205 5.57 18.30 3.63
N MET A 206 5.86 17.11 3.13
CA MET A 206 4.83 16.08 2.86
C MET A 206 4.10 15.68 4.14
N VAL A 207 4.82 15.43 5.24
CA VAL A 207 4.20 15.13 6.53
C VAL A 207 3.25 16.25 6.97
N SER A 208 3.71 17.49 6.87
CA SER A 208 2.91 18.67 7.23
C SER A 208 1.68 18.83 6.31
N TRP A 209 1.85 18.59 5.02
CA TRP A 209 0.77 18.67 4.04
C TRP A 209 -0.28 17.59 4.28
N LEU A 210 0.13 16.34 4.48
CA LEU A 210 -0.79 15.25 4.82
C LEU A 210 -1.55 15.52 6.12
N HIS A 211 -0.89 16.08 7.12
CA HIS A 211 -1.55 16.51 8.35
C HIS A 211 -2.64 17.57 8.09
N SER A 212 -2.36 18.56 7.24
CA SER A 212 -3.36 19.57 6.84
C SER A 212 -4.52 18.94 6.08
N LEU A 213 -4.22 18.09 5.08
CA LEU A 213 -5.25 17.38 4.33
C LEU A 213 -6.15 16.54 5.24
N ARG A 214 -5.58 15.82 6.21
CA ARG A 214 -6.35 15.05 7.19
C ARG A 214 -7.24 15.94 8.06
N SER A 215 -6.74 17.09 8.52
CA SER A 215 -7.49 18.01 9.39
C SER A 215 -8.66 18.70 8.67
N GLU A 216 -8.55 18.89 7.37
CA GLU A 216 -9.59 19.51 6.51
C GLU A 216 -10.60 18.51 5.97
N SER A 217 -10.30 17.21 6.10
CA SER A 217 -11.08 16.12 5.52
C SER A 217 -12.08 15.51 6.51
N LYS A 218 -13.18 14.99 5.98
CA LYS A 218 -14.15 14.19 6.74
C LYS A 218 -13.66 12.75 6.78
N LEU A 219 -12.95 12.38 7.86
CA LEU A 219 -12.46 11.03 8.08
C LEU A 219 -13.38 10.30 9.06
N SER A 220 -13.72 9.06 8.75
CA SER A 220 -14.41 8.14 9.67
C SER A 220 -13.76 6.77 9.60
N VAL A 221 -13.31 6.27 10.75
CA VAL A 221 -12.77 4.90 10.89
C VAL A 221 -13.66 4.18 11.91
N PRO A 222 -14.52 3.25 11.49
CA PRO A 222 -15.39 2.53 12.41
C PRO A 222 -14.62 1.84 13.52
N GLY A 223 -14.92 2.16 14.79
CA GLY A 223 -14.21 1.63 15.96
C GLY A 223 -13.00 2.43 16.44
N ALA A 224 -12.61 3.51 15.75
CA ALA A 224 -11.73 4.51 16.34
C ALA A 224 -12.52 5.35 17.38
N PRO A 225 -11.90 5.73 18.52
CA PRO A 225 -12.55 6.67 19.44
C PRO A 225 -12.80 7.99 18.68
N GLU A 226 -14.04 8.49 18.75
CA GLU A 226 -14.34 9.81 18.19
C GLU A 226 -13.39 10.84 18.85
N PRO A 227 -12.84 11.80 18.08
CA PRO A 227 -12.10 12.91 18.69
C PRO A 227 -13.08 13.62 19.60
N THR A 228 -12.86 13.48 20.91
CA THR A 228 -13.61 14.25 21.92
C THR A 228 -13.43 15.71 21.60
N ALA A 229 -14.52 16.37 21.21
CA ALA A 229 -14.59 17.81 21.09
C ALA A 229 -14.44 18.40 22.51
N GLU A 230 -13.21 18.45 23.03
CA GLU A 230 -12.90 19.14 24.28
C GLU A 230 -12.81 20.64 24.02
N GLY A 231 -13.86 21.32 24.48
CA GLY A 231 -13.69 22.58 25.17
C GLY A 231 -13.50 23.84 24.33
N VAL A 232 -14.51 24.23 23.53
CA VAL A 232 -14.78 25.67 23.42
C VAL A 232 -15.69 26.02 24.60
N GLN A 233 -15.14 26.20 25.79
CA GLN A 233 -15.77 26.98 26.84
C GLN A 233 -15.43 28.45 26.59
N THR A 234 -16.38 29.15 25.99
CA THR A 234 -16.47 30.60 26.01
C THR A 234 -16.51 31.09 27.47
N ARG A 235 -15.53 31.93 27.80
CA ARG A 235 -15.62 32.90 28.86
C ARG A 235 -15.41 34.28 28.31
#